data_dbead73023b402fc1cecbc832ca0c9b7
#
_entry.id   dbead73023b402fc1cecbc832ca0c9b7
#
_cell.length_a   1.000
_cell.length_b   1.000
_cell.length_c   1.000
_cell.angle_alpha   90.00
_cell.angle_beta   90.00
_cell.angle_gamma   90.00
#
_symmetry.space_group_name_H-M   'P 1'
#
loop_
_entity.id
_entity.type
_entity.pdbx_description
1 polymer ?
#
loop_
_entity_poly.entity_id
_entity_poly.type
_entity_poly.pdbx_seq_one_letter_code
_entity_poly.pdbx_strand_id
1 'polypeptide(L)'
;MRWHHVAGVLGLAALAGACEGPAGPRGAPGDEGLPGGQGPIGSPGEPGDPGDPGDPGDPGQPAYFTEEGLGFEIVSAEIEGTTARVRFKITDSGGLPLDLEGLYTEGEVVPSFVLARLEPQPGVSPNLIAGEGRYVAYTTRQQTSPITNVTATQPAADTGGTYTLIDGAEGLYEYEFGTEISG
;
A
#
# COMPACT_ATOMS: atom_id res chain seq x y z
N MET A 1 15.68 -36.09 -20.94
CA MET A 1 16.13 -34.67 -20.95
C MET A 1 15.30 -33.96 -19.92
N ARG A 2 15.91 -33.53 -18.82
CA ARG A 2 15.21 -32.81 -17.75
C ARG A 2 15.24 -31.29 -18.10
N TRP A 3 14.09 -30.75 -18.38
CA TRP A 3 13.93 -29.30 -18.54
C TRP A 3 13.89 -28.66 -17.17
N HIS A 4 14.89 -27.87 -16.85
CA HIS A 4 14.85 -27.00 -15.67
C HIS A 4 14.03 -25.79 -16.06
N HIS A 5 12.81 -25.69 -15.55
CA HIS A 5 12.02 -24.48 -15.64
C HIS A 5 12.66 -23.45 -14.71
N VAL A 6 13.30 -22.45 -15.27
CA VAL A 6 13.66 -21.25 -14.55
C VAL A 6 12.40 -20.38 -14.54
N ALA A 7 11.60 -20.52 -13.50
CA ALA A 7 10.53 -19.57 -13.23
C ALA A 7 11.18 -18.27 -12.75
N GLY A 8 11.32 -17.32 -13.63
CA GLY A 8 11.66 -15.95 -13.25
C GLY A 8 10.40 -15.27 -12.76
N VAL A 9 10.27 -15.05 -11.46
CA VAL A 9 9.30 -14.10 -10.92
C VAL A 9 9.92 -12.73 -11.12
N LEU A 10 9.43 -11.98 -12.08
CA LEU A 10 9.93 -10.65 -12.37
C LEU A 10 8.76 -9.68 -12.47
N GLY A 11 8.93 -8.58 -11.77
CA GLY A 11 8.19 -7.37 -12.04
C GLY A 11 6.75 -7.38 -11.56
N LEU A 12 6.60 -7.28 -10.28
CA LEU A 12 5.33 -6.91 -9.66
C LEU A 12 5.21 -5.40 -9.73
N ALA A 13 4.33 -4.92 -10.58
CA ALA A 13 3.88 -3.53 -10.49
C ALA A 13 2.77 -3.49 -9.43
N ALA A 14 3.13 -3.09 -8.22
CA ALA A 14 2.13 -2.71 -7.22
C ALA A 14 1.50 -1.39 -7.68
N LEU A 15 0.30 -1.44 -8.22
CA LEU A 15 -0.51 -0.26 -8.45
C LEU A 15 -1.30 0.00 -7.16
N ALA A 16 -0.66 0.69 -6.22
CA ALA A 16 -1.39 1.36 -5.16
C ALA A 16 -2.13 2.54 -5.82
N GLY A 17 -3.38 2.34 -6.17
CA GLY A 17 -4.26 3.42 -6.62
C GLY A 17 -4.71 4.24 -5.41
N ALA A 18 -3.85 5.10 -4.89
CA ALA A 18 -4.29 6.18 -4.02
C ALA A 18 -4.88 7.27 -4.93
N CYS A 19 -6.20 7.30 -5.07
CA CYS A 19 -6.89 8.47 -5.57
C CYS A 19 -6.99 9.48 -4.43
N GLU A 20 -5.95 10.26 -4.22
CA GLU A 20 -6.07 11.49 -3.46
C GLU A 20 -6.66 12.56 -4.39
N GLY A 21 -7.89 12.93 -4.13
CA GLY A 21 -8.48 14.13 -4.73
C GLY A 21 -7.74 15.37 -4.22
N PRO A 22 -7.65 16.44 -5.04
CA PRO A 22 -7.01 17.68 -4.61
C PRO A 22 -7.72 18.23 -3.37
N ALA A 23 -6.93 18.56 -2.37
CA ALA A 23 -7.41 19.23 -1.17
C ALA A 23 -8.18 20.49 -1.56
N GLY A 24 -9.38 20.66 -1.03
CA GLY A 24 -10.20 21.84 -1.24
C GLY A 24 -9.49 23.11 -0.75
N PRO A 25 -9.80 24.25 -1.35
CA PRO A 25 -9.20 25.51 -0.92
C PRO A 25 -9.53 25.79 0.55
N ARG A 26 -8.52 26.20 1.27
CA ARG A 26 -8.65 26.60 2.66
C ARG A 26 -9.68 27.73 2.78
N GLY A 27 -10.64 27.58 3.67
CA GLY A 27 -11.64 28.62 3.95
C GLY A 27 -10.96 29.94 4.35
N ALA A 28 -11.58 31.03 3.96
CA ALA A 28 -11.12 32.35 4.34
C ALA A 28 -11.11 32.51 5.87
N PRO A 29 -10.14 33.24 6.44
CA PRO A 29 -10.15 33.59 7.84
C PRO A 29 -11.47 34.30 8.16
N GLY A 30 -12.06 34.00 9.31
CA GLY A 30 -13.25 34.71 9.79
C GLY A 30 -12.92 36.20 10.10
N ASP A 31 -13.92 37.03 9.97
CA ASP A 31 -13.80 38.46 10.28
C ASP A 31 -13.42 38.64 11.74
N GLU A 32 -12.55 39.61 11.96
CA GLU A 32 -12.12 40.04 13.30
C GLU A 32 -13.32 40.60 14.06
N GLY A 33 -13.62 40.04 15.24
CA GLY A 33 -14.72 40.51 16.07
C GLY A 33 -14.50 41.95 16.58
N LEU A 34 -15.58 42.68 16.70
CA LEU A 34 -15.55 44.05 17.21
C LEU A 34 -15.03 44.07 18.66
N PRO A 35 -14.21 45.07 19.02
CA PRO A 35 -13.75 45.25 20.39
C PRO A 35 -14.93 45.39 21.35
N GLY A 36 -14.93 44.59 22.40
CA GLY A 36 -15.92 44.71 23.46
C GLY A 36 -15.76 46.03 24.27
N GLY A 37 -16.85 46.58 24.70
CA GLY A 37 -16.83 47.78 25.56
C GLY A 37 -16.10 47.51 26.88
N GLN A 38 -15.39 48.54 27.38
CA GLN A 38 -14.68 48.45 28.63
C GLN A 38 -15.69 48.31 29.81
N GLY A 39 -15.59 47.18 30.48
CA GLY A 39 -16.40 46.93 31.68
C GLY A 39 -15.94 47.74 32.91
N PRO A 40 -16.78 47.85 33.92
CA PRO A 40 -16.40 48.50 35.17
C PRO A 40 -15.26 47.73 35.84
N ILE A 41 -14.38 48.49 36.52
CA ILE A 41 -13.28 47.95 37.29
C ILE A 41 -13.87 47.10 38.42
N GLY A 42 -13.66 45.77 38.32
CA GLY A 42 -14.04 44.83 39.37
C GLY A 42 -13.10 44.91 40.57
N SER A 43 -13.61 44.53 41.71
CA SER A 43 -12.80 44.35 42.93
C SER A 43 -11.69 43.33 42.66
N PRO A 44 -10.50 43.49 43.28
CA PRO A 44 -9.47 42.44 43.20
C PRO A 44 -10.08 41.13 43.60
N GLY A 45 -9.99 40.13 42.73
CA GLY A 45 -10.42 38.77 43.02
C GLY A 45 -9.48 38.09 44.02
N GLU A 46 -10.03 37.19 44.79
CA GLU A 46 -9.22 36.29 45.62
C GLU A 46 -8.20 35.53 44.74
N PRO A 47 -7.02 35.23 45.29
CA PRO A 47 -6.09 34.34 44.58
C PRO A 47 -6.82 33.06 44.17
N GLY A 48 -6.78 32.73 42.90
CA GLY A 48 -7.35 31.47 42.42
C GLY A 48 -6.69 30.27 43.06
N ASP A 49 -7.46 29.25 43.27
CA ASP A 49 -6.94 27.93 43.69
C ASP A 49 -5.83 27.47 42.73
N PRO A 50 -4.80 26.75 43.23
CA PRO A 50 -3.84 26.12 42.36
C PRO A 50 -4.60 25.27 41.34
N GLY A 51 -4.30 25.43 40.07
CA GLY A 51 -4.90 24.64 39.03
C GLY A 51 -4.65 23.13 39.30
N ASP A 52 -5.63 22.33 38.97
CA ASP A 52 -5.48 20.86 39.01
C ASP A 52 -4.24 20.44 38.23
N PRO A 53 -3.50 19.40 38.70
CA PRO A 53 -2.46 18.81 37.90
C PRO A 53 -3.03 18.47 36.54
N GLY A 54 -2.38 18.89 35.47
CA GLY A 54 -2.79 18.53 34.14
C GLY A 54 -2.94 17.03 34.01
N ASP A 55 -3.95 16.59 33.25
CA ASP A 55 -4.14 15.16 32.96
C ASP A 55 -2.82 14.58 32.43
N PRO A 56 -2.48 13.32 32.81
CA PRO A 56 -1.39 12.63 32.17
C PRO A 56 -1.60 12.74 30.65
N GLY A 57 -0.59 13.23 29.94
CA GLY A 57 -0.66 13.30 28.48
C GLY A 57 -1.07 11.93 27.95
N ASP A 58 -1.91 11.92 26.91
CA ASP A 58 -2.25 10.68 26.20
C ASP A 58 -0.97 9.91 25.95
N PRO A 59 -0.98 8.56 26.10
CA PRO A 59 0.12 7.74 25.68
C PRO A 59 0.47 8.17 24.26
N GLY A 60 1.69 8.67 24.06
CA GLY A 60 2.11 9.19 22.78
C GLY A 60 1.75 8.16 21.72
N GLN A 61 1.10 8.57 20.66
CA GLN A 61 0.82 7.69 19.53
C GLN A 61 2.14 7.06 19.11
N PRO A 62 2.15 5.75 18.79
CA PRO A 62 3.35 5.10 18.30
C PRO A 62 3.97 5.95 17.18
N ALA A 63 5.28 6.09 17.18
CA ALA A 63 6.02 6.94 16.24
C ALA A 63 5.81 6.58 14.75
N TYR A 64 4.98 5.60 14.46
CA TYR A 64 4.63 5.12 13.12
C TYR A 64 3.82 6.11 12.27
N PHE A 65 3.28 7.16 12.86
CA PHE A 65 2.43 8.12 12.17
C PHE A 65 3.15 9.40 11.74
N THR A 66 4.46 9.45 11.79
CA THR A 66 5.18 10.70 11.64
C THR A 66 5.59 11.06 10.22
N GLU A 67 5.53 10.13 9.28
CA GLU A 67 5.96 10.40 7.91
C GLU A 67 4.92 9.95 6.88
N GLU A 68 4.65 10.82 5.92
CA GLU A 68 3.76 10.51 4.80
C GLU A 68 4.48 9.62 3.79
N GLY A 69 3.74 8.73 3.17
CA GLY A 69 4.21 7.91 2.08
C GLY A 69 4.18 6.41 2.39
N LEU A 70 4.22 5.63 1.33
CA LEU A 70 4.22 4.17 1.37
C LEU A 70 5.44 3.64 0.64
N GLY A 71 6.35 3.01 1.38
CA GLY A 71 7.42 2.18 0.84
C GLY A 71 6.92 0.75 0.66
N PHE A 72 7.20 0.16 -0.51
CA PHE A 72 6.84 -1.21 -0.81
C PHE A 72 8.04 -1.94 -1.40
N GLU A 73 8.50 -3.00 -0.77
CA GLU A 73 9.66 -3.79 -1.20
C GLU A 73 9.29 -5.27 -1.31
N ILE A 74 9.63 -5.90 -2.43
CA ILE A 74 9.57 -7.36 -2.58
C ILE A 74 10.85 -7.95 -2.02
N VAL A 75 10.75 -8.73 -0.97
CA VAL A 75 11.88 -9.39 -0.31
C VAL A 75 12.23 -10.71 -0.98
N SER A 76 11.23 -11.54 -1.25
CA SER A 76 11.41 -12.81 -1.97
C SER A 76 10.12 -13.21 -2.69
N ALA A 77 10.29 -14.07 -3.68
CA ALA A 77 9.18 -14.75 -4.33
C ALA A 77 9.58 -16.20 -4.59
N GLU A 78 8.72 -17.12 -4.20
CA GLU A 78 8.99 -18.56 -4.24
C GLU A 78 7.81 -19.31 -4.85
N ILE A 79 8.11 -20.44 -5.50
CA ILE A 79 7.11 -21.35 -6.01
C ILE A 79 7.40 -22.73 -5.43
N GLU A 80 6.45 -23.27 -4.69
CA GLU A 80 6.51 -24.61 -4.12
C GLU A 80 5.38 -25.47 -4.71
N GLY A 81 5.75 -26.41 -5.56
CA GLY A 81 4.77 -27.18 -6.31
C GLY A 81 3.96 -26.31 -7.28
N THR A 82 2.69 -26.11 -7.01
CA THR A 82 1.78 -25.23 -7.78
C THR A 82 1.45 -23.94 -7.07
N THR A 83 1.97 -23.74 -5.86
CA THR A 83 1.67 -22.57 -5.03
C THR A 83 2.77 -21.52 -5.14
N ALA A 84 2.41 -20.29 -5.43
CA ALA A 84 3.31 -19.16 -5.39
C ALA A 84 3.17 -18.40 -4.08
N ARG A 85 4.30 -17.89 -3.54
CA ARG A 85 4.35 -17.02 -2.38
C ARG A 85 5.25 -15.84 -2.66
N VAL A 86 4.88 -14.69 -2.12
CA VAL A 86 5.71 -13.49 -2.17
C VAL A 86 5.83 -12.91 -0.79
N ARG A 87 7.06 -12.61 -0.35
CA ARG A 87 7.33 -11.84 0.86
C ARG A 87 7.61 -10.41 0.49
N PHE A 88 7.01 -9.50 1.21
CA PHE A 88 7.16 -8.08 0.98
C PHE A 88 7.15 -7.31 2.29
N LYS A 89 7.78 -6.14 2.26
CA LYS A 89 7.75 -5.17 3.36
C LYS A 89 6.93 -3.96 2.96
N ILE A 90 6.21 -3.42 3.94
CA ILE A 90 5.56 -2.12 3.84
C ILE A 90 6.07 -1.21 4.94
N THR A 91 6.49 -0.02 4.55
CA THR A 91 7.03 1.00 5.45
C THR A 91 6.48 2.36 5.07
N ASP A 92 6.61 3.33 5.96
CA ASP A 92 6.46 4.74 5.60
C ASP A 92 7.71 5.27 4.86
N SER A 93 7.74 6.56 4.54
CA SER A 93 8.90 7.19 3.88
C SER A 93 10.15 7.25 4.76
N GLY A 94 10.03 7.17 6.08
CA GLY A 94 11.11 7.11 7.04
C GLY A 94 11.65 5.68 7.26
N GLY A 95 11.00 4.68 6.69
CA GLY A 95 11.36 3.28 6.84
C GLY A 95 10.75 2.60 8.07
N LEU A 96 9.79 3.25 8.73
CA LEU A 96 9.06 2.63 9.84
C LEU A 96 8.04 1.61 9.32
N PRO A 97 7.89 0.47 9.98
CA PRO A 97 6.98 -0.58 9.55
C PRO A 97 5.52 -0.12 9.61
N LEU A 98 4.76 -0.48 8.58
CA LEU A 98 3.32 -0.26 8.51
C LEU A 98 2.58 -1.59 8.64
N ASP A 99 1.28 -1.51 8.92
CA ASP A 99 0.39 -2.68 8.96
C ASP A 99 -0.64 -2.64 7.83
N LEU A 100 -1.18 -3.82 7.48
CA LEU A 100 -2.21 -3.94 6.44
C LEU A 100 -3.59 -3.52 6.93
N GLU A 101 -3.84 -3.58 8.24
CA GLU A 101 -5.15 -3.46 8.86
C GLU A 101 -5.53 -2.02 9.22
N GLY A 102 -4.58 -1.10 9.12
CA GLY A 102 -4.80 0.30 9.49
C GLY A 102 -4.81 0.55 10.99
N LEU A 103 -4.16 -0.31 11.79
CA LEU A 103 -4.04 -0.13 13.24
C LEU A 103 -3.02 0.97 13.58
N TYR A 104 -1.96 1.07 12.77
CA TYR A 104 -0.86 2.02 12.91
C TYR A 104 -0.71 2.93 11.69
N THR A 105 -1.53 2.74 10.66
CA THR A 105 -1.62 3.55 9.45
C THR A 105 -2.93 4.33 9.44
N GLU A 106 -3.04 5.40 8.64
CA GLU A 106 -4.30 6.17 8.51
C GLU A 106 -5.44 5.36 7.87
N GLY A 107 -5.17 4.17 7.37
CA GLY A 107 -6.16 3.30 6.74
C GLY A 107 -5.56 1.97 6.31
N GLU A 108 -6.41 1.09 5.82
CA GLU A 108 -5.99 -0.22 5.32
C GLU A 108 -5.05 -0.07 4.11
N VAL A 109 -3.97 -0.84 4.13
CA VAL A 109 -3.06 -1.00 2.98
C VAL A 109 -3.36 -2.35 2.34
N VAL A 110 -4.00 -2.35 1.17
CA VAL A 110 -4.39 -3.57 0.46
C VAL A 110 -3.55 -3.72 -0.82
N PRO A 111 -2.38 -4.36 -0.76
CA PRO A 111 -1.60 -4.66 -1.96
C PRO A 111 -2.35 -5.58 -2.90
N SER A 112 -2.13 -5.43 -4.19
CA SER A 112 -2.70 -6.32 -5.20
C SER A 112 -1.57 -6.95 -6.01
N PHE A 113 -1.65 -8.27 -6.20
CA PHE A 113 -0.61 -9.03 -6.90
C PHE A 113 -1.13 -9.65 -8.18
N VAL A 114 -0.33 -9.55 -9.24
CA VAL A 114 -0.57 -10.24 -10.51
C VAL A 114 0.54 -11.27 -10.69
N LEU A 115 0.16 -12.55 -10.79
CA LEU A 115 1.09 -13.61 -11.12
C LEU A 115 1.18 -13.77 -12.64
N ALA A 116 2.41 -13.72 -13.17
CA ALA A 116 2.65 -13.87 -14.60
C ALA A 116 3.89 -14.73 -14.85
N ARG A 117 3.89 -15.46 -15.97
CA ARG A 117 5.06 -16.17 -16.48
C ARG A 117 5.63 -15.44 -17.67
N LEU A 118 6.94 -15.60 -17.87
CA LEU A 118 7.61 -15.14 -19.07
C LEU A 118 7.53 -16.21 -20.16
N GLU A 119 6.88 -15.91 -21.27
CA GLU A 119 6.84 -16.79 -22.43
C GLU A 119 7.79 -16.28 -23.51
N PRO A 120 8.66 -17.16 -24.09
CA PRO A 120 9.44 -16.79 -25.25
C PRO A 120 8.52 -16.42 -26.42
N GLN A 121 8.87 -15.36 -27.15
CA GLN A 121 8.12 -15.04 -28.37
C GLN A 121 8.40 -16.06 -29.49
N PRO A 122 7.38 -16.63 -30.14
CA PRO A 122 7.55 -17.51 -31.28
C PRO A 122 8.25 -16.75 -32.43
N GLY A 123 9.35 -17.32 -32.96
CA GLY A 123 10.06 -16.77 -34.10
C GLY A 123 11.26 -15.88 -33.77
N VAL A 124 11.57 -15.66 -32.51
CA VAL A 124 12.78 -14.98 -32.09
C VAL A 124 13.89 -16.03 -31.86
N SER A 125 15.08 -15.79 -32.44
CA SER A 125 16.22 -16.70 -32.39
C SER A 125 16.62 -17.04 -30.94
N PRO A 126 16.99 -18.29 -30.61
CA PRO A 126 17.40 -18.67 -29.27
C PRO A 126 18.69 -18.00 -28.80
N ASN A 127 19.32 -17.19 -29.63
CA ASN A 127 20.52 -16.40 -29.31
C ASN A 127 20.27 -14.94 -28.97
N LEU A 128 19.01 -14.51 -28.85
CA LEU A 128 18.69 -13.14 -28.46
C LEU A 128 18.72 -12.99 -26.95
N ILE A 129 19.36 -11.92 -26.55
CA ILE A 129 19.62 -11.42 -25.20
C ILE A 129 18.37 -11.57 -24.32
N ALA A 130 18.58 -12.04 -23.09
CA ALA A 130 17.54 -12.10 -22.07
C ALA A 130 16.71 -10.77 -22.05
N GLY A 131 15.46 -10.85 -22.50
CA GLY A 131 14.57 -9.67 -22.56
C GLY A 131 13.46 -9.73 -23.60
N GLU A 132 13.50 -10.64 -24.56
CA GLU A 132 12.48 -10.70 -25.62
C GLU A 132 11.41 -11.79 -25.36
N GLY A 133 10.88 -11.83 -24.19
CA GLY A 133 9.69 -12.58 -23.82
C GLY A 133 8.52 -11.65 -23.53
N ARG A 134 7.32 -12.16 -23.58
CA ARG A 134 6.14 -11.44 -23.06
C ARG A 134 5.71 -12.05 -21.73
N TYR A 135 5.28 -11.19 -20.82
CA TYR A 135 4.63 -11.66 -19.60
C TYR A 135 3.19 -12.07 -19.90
N VAL A 136 2.83 -13.28 -19.50
CA VAL A 136 1.48 -13.81 -19.62
C VAL A 136 0.94 -14.07 -18.22
N ALA A 137 -0.09 -13.33 -17.85
CA ALA A 137 -0.71 -13.48 -16.54
C ALA A 137 -1.46 -14.81 -16.43
N TYR A 138 -1.39 -15.43 -15.26
CA TYR A 138 -2.17 -16.63 -14.94
C TYR A 138 -3.65 -16.31 -14.76
N THR A 139 -3.97 -15.14 -14.21
CA THR A 139 -5.33 -14.64 -14.07
C THR A 139 -5.59 -13.49 -15.03
N THR A 140 -6.73 -13.54 -15.72
CA THR A 140 -7.13 -12.49 -16.66
C THR A 140 -8.61 -12.16 -16.49
N ARG A 141 -8.97 -10.95 -16.91
CA ARG A 141 -10.36 -10.49 -16.98
C ARG A 141 -10.67 -9.86 -18.32
N GLN A 142 -11.93 -9.93 -18.72
CA GLN A 142 -12.42 -9.17 -19.85
C GLN A 142 -12.74 -7.75 -19.38
N GLN A 143 -12.22 -6.77 -20.11
CA GLN A 143 -12.51 -5.36 -19.83
C GLN A 143 -12.89 -4.64 -21.12
N THR A 144 -14.02 -3.96 -21.07
CA THR A 144 -14.52 -3.14 -22.20
C THR A 144 -14.16 -1.68 -21.94
N SER A 145 -13.53 -1.06 -22.91
CA SER A 145 -13.22 0.37 -22.87
C SER A 145 -14.51 1.20 -22.92
N PRO A 146 -14.73 2.11 -21.98
CA PRO A 146 -15.91 2.98 -22.01
C PRO A 146 -15.86 4.01 -23.17
N ILE A 147 -14.70 4.22 -23.76
CA ILE A 147 -14.49 5.19 -24.84
C ILE A 147 -14.68 4.53 -26.20
N THR A 148 -14.07 3.36 -26.41
CA THR A 148 -14.02 2.70 -27.73
C THR A 148 -14.99 1.53 -27.86
N ASN A 149 -15.62 1.08 -26.75
CA ASN A 149 -16.43 -0.13 -26.67
C ASN A 149 -15.70 -1.42 -27.12
N VAL A 150 -14.38 -1.39 -27.18
CA VAL A 150 -13.56 -2.56 -27.49
C VAL A 150 -13.33 -3.36 -26.22
N THR A 151 -13.64 -4.66 -26.27
CA THR A 151 -13.37 -5.59 -25.19
C THR A 151 -12.01 -6.25 -25.43
N ALA A 152 -11.17 -6.25 -24.38
CA ALA A 152 -9.87 -6.90 -24.39
C ALA A 152 -9.66 -7.74 -23.13
N THR A 153 -8.89 -8.82 -23.28
CA THR A 153 -8.43 -9.60 -22.14
C THR A 153 -7.25 -8.89 -21.49
N GLN A 154 -7.35 -8.61 -20.22
CA GLN A 154 -6.32 -7.93 -19.45
C GLN A 154 -5.87 -8.78 -18.25
N PRO A 155 -4.62 -8.62 -17.77
CA PRO A 155 -4.21 -9.19 -16.51
C PRO A 155 -5.16 -8.81 -15.37
N ALA A 156 -5.41 -9.73 -14.48
CA ALA A 156 -6.18 -9.52 -13.27
C ALA A 156 -5.34 -9.83 -12.05
N ALA A 157 -5.56 -9.08 -10.98
CA ALA A 157 -4.97 -9.41 -9.70
C ALA A 157 -5.54 -10.74 -9.18
N ASP A 158 -4.72 -11.45 -8.42
CA ASP A 158 -5.18 -12.60 -7.65
C ASP A 158 -6.16 -12.14 -6.58
N THR A 159 -7.27 -12.84 -6.42
CA THR A 159 -8.33 -12.48 -5.45
C THR A 159 -8.57 -13.56 -4.41
N GLY A 160 -7.94 -14.70 -4.55
CA GLY A 160 -8.13 -15.86 -3.68
C GLY A 160 -6.99 -16.12 -2.70
N GLY A 161 -5.98 -15.24 -2.67
CA GLY A 161 -4.81 -15.42 -1.84
C GLY A 161 -5.00 -14.98 -0.40
N THR A 162 -3.98 -15.28 0.40
CA THR A 162 -4.00 -15.02 1.86
C THR A 162 -2.76 -14.25 2.28
N TYR A 163 -2.97 -13.20 3.09
CA TYR A 163 -1.90 -12.44 3.75
C TYR A 163 -1.58 -13.04 5.11
N THR A 164 -0.30 -13.14 5.41
CA THR A 164 0.21 -13.58 6.71
C THR A 164 1.26 -12.60 7.21
N LEU A 165 1.10 -12.08 8.42
CA LEU A 165 2.12 -11.28 9.08
C LEU A 165 3.28 -12.20 9.49
N ILE A 166 4.48 -11.91 9.02
CA ILE A 166 5.70 -12.66 9.36
C ILE A 166 6.47 -11.94 10.48
N ASP A 167 6.68 -10.64 10.35
CA ASP A 167 7.35 -9.81 11.35
C ASP A 167 6.78 -8.40 11.35
N GLY A 168 6.02 -8.07 12.39
CA GLY A 168 5.42 -6.75 12.54
C GLY A 168 6.44 -5.65 12.84
N ALA A 169 7.57 -5.98 13.46
CA ALA A 169 8.62 -5.00 13.75
C ALA A 169 9.37 -4.56 12.48
N GLU A 170 9.27 -5.33 11.41
CA GLU A 170 9.86 -5.02 10.12
C GLU A 170 8.82 -4.70 9.03
N GLY A 171 7.53 -4.74 9.34
CA GLY A 171 6.46 -4.61 8.35
C GLY A 171 6.49 -5.70 7.29
N LEU A 172 6.97 -6.91 7.67
CA LEU A 172 7.18 -8.03 6.78
C LEU A 172 5.95 -8.93 6.72
N TYR A 173 5.45 -9.12 5.51
CA TYR A 173 4.29 -9.96 5.22
C TYR A 173 4.62 -11.00 4.16
N GLU A 174 3.83 -12.07 4.14
CA GLU A 174 3.78 -13.06 3.07
C GLU A 174 2.39 -13.08 2.45
N TYR A 175 2.34 -13.08 1.13
CA TYR A 175 1.12 -13.34 0.38
C TYR A 175 1.25 -14.68 -0.34
N GLU A 176 0.36 -15.61 -0.01
CA GLU A 176 0.19 -16.86 -0.72
C GLU A 176 -0.89 -16.69 -1.78
N PHE A 177 -0.55 -16.92 -3.04
CA PHE A 177 -1.51 -16.80 -4.14
C PHE A 177 -2.57 -17.90 -4.08
N GLY A 178 -3.83 -17.50 -4.30
CA GLY A 178 -4.92 -18.44 -4.46
C GLY A 178 -4.93 -19.11 -5.85
N THR A 179 -4.27 -18.48 -6.82
CA THR A 179 -4.13 -19.01 -8.17
C THR A 179 -3.01 -20.05 -8.23
N GLU A 180 -3.35 -21.28 -8.58
CA GLU A 180 -2.38 -22.33 -8.81
C GLU A 180 -1.61 -22.13 -10.12
N ILE A 181 -0.30 -22.41 -10.08
CA ILE A 181 0.56 -22.42 -11.25
C ILE A 181 0.38 -23.75 -11.98
N SER A 182 -0.28 -23.73 -13.12
CA SER A 182 -0.30 -24.86 -14.04
C SER A 182 0.91 -24.79 -14.96
N GLY A 183 1.71 -25.84 -14.97
CA GLY A 183 2.84 -26.02 -15.88
C GLY A 183 2.41 -26.37 -17.31
#